data_df45dd96732b0b4435870e5750a4d5d7
#
_entry.id   df45dd96732b0b4435870e5750a4d5d7
#
_cell.length_a   1.000
_cell.length_b   1.000
_cell.length_c   1.000
_cell.angle_alpha   90.00
_cell.angle_beta   90.00
_cell.angle_gamma   90.00
#
_symmetry.space_group_name_H-M   'P 1'
#
loop_
_entity.id
_entity.type
_entity.pdbx_description
1 polymer ?
#
loop_
_entity_poly.entity_id
_entity_poly.type
_entity_poly.pdbx_seq_one_letter_code
_entity_poly.pdbx_strand_id
1 'polypeptide(L)'
;MAGLVGIRSFVVIGVLAGLLGSVPALSAQTDPHWLGSRMNDWYAEASHSAPGEWGIAVADPAGQMLWSFNADASLMPASTVKLFTTGYARSVLGGSARRATRLVGTGIVDPKTGEWLGDWALELNGDPSLERAEGSGPTLYDLALQLKAAGVRRLSGSLRVQSADGPATAVYPSVWSRRHMGRLFAPLVGPLMVHENVVWFTVRPGRRVGERVRLIESAPAGVNSLVTVSATTRSGRRSRLRLVPRKGGGWVVSGSLGVRAAPRRLTTVARDPKAVLSAAWSTALRRAGVTWYRSAKMKAPLDGSPQVLAEVASPSLDSLASEINRRSLNAGAELLLQWAGGREEGPAHLMDHVQEVIGRREGVFLVDGSGLSYDDRVTASAFVSYLAKFPTTAAGRNFPQLLPSNGTGTLRQLNTGFPGSGVVRAKTGTLGQVSTVVGYLGRPEGTLLLSLMYNGNRPNAARQEQWKLFRLLGADGVVIPADTSSGEPVQLGGEQTSPPDWWPGAADTGSNAADSSDDN
;
A
#
# COMPACT_ATOMS: atom_id res chain seq x y z
N MET A 1 -1.67 -70.91 -68.10
CA MET A 1 -2.53 -69.91 -68.72
C MET A 1 -2.37 -68.63 -67.95
N ALA A 2 -2.04 -67.55 -68.67
CA ALA A 2 -2.07 -66.13 -68.30
C ALA A 2 -1.46 -65.77 -66.92
N GLY A 3 -0.39 -65.09 -66.71
CA GLY A 3 0.28 -64.00 -67.41
C GLY A 3 -0.20 -62.65 -66.84
N LEU A 4 0.45 -62.09 -65.80
CA LEU A 4 0.29 -60.68 -65.49
C LEU A 4 1.63 -60.07 -65.06
N VAL A 5 2.06 -59.14 -65.87
CA VAL A 5 3.27 -58.33 -65.77
C VAL A 5 3.05 -57.27 -64.67
N GLY A 6 3.91 -57.20 -63.62
CA GLY A 6 3.95 -56.20 -62.64
C GLY A 6 4.92 -55.08 -62.98
N ILE A 7 4.42 -53.86 -63.16
CA ILE A 7 5.21 -52.66 -63.37
C ILE A 7 5.72 -52.17 -61.99
N ARG A 8 7.05 -52.09 -61.81
CA ARG A 8 7.70 -51.48 -60.63
C ARG A 8 7.90 -49.99 -60.90
N SER A 9 7.17 -49.18 -60.17
CA SER A 9 7.41 -47.75 -60.11
C SER A 9 8.55 -47.46 -59.12
N PHE A 10 9.60 -46.80 -59.56
CA PHE A 10 10.66 -46.25 -58.74
C PHE A 10 10.18 -44.89 -58.20
N VAL A 11 10.06 -44.77 -56.86
CA VAL A 11 9.88 -43.48 -56.18
C VAL A 11 11.29 -42.99 -55.86
N VAL A 12 11.69 -41.89 -56.49
CA VAL A 12 12.88 -41.12 -56.12
C VAL A 12 12.53 -40.23 -54.96
N ILE A 13 13.02 -40.52 -53.75
CA ILE A 13 12.90 -39.62 -52.59
C ILE A 13 14.05 -38.62 -52.68
N GLY A 14 13.72 -37.39 -53.09
CA GLY A 14 14.64 -36.28 -53.01
C GLY A 14 14.77 -35.80 -51.55
N VAL A 15 15.92 -35.97 -50.95
CA VAL A 15 16.27 -35.42 -49.64
C VAL A 15 16.58 -33.93 -49.84
N LEU A 16 15.62 -33.06 -49.55
CA LEU A 16 15.88 -31.62 -49.37
C LEU A 16 16.48 -31.40 -47.96
N ALA A 17 17.81 -31.30 -47.87
CA ALA A 17 18.49 -30.82 -46.68
C ALA A 17 18.18 -29.32 -46.51
N GLY A 18 17.17 -29.02 -45.68
CA GLY A 18 16.89 -27.66 -45.25
C GLY A 18 17.99 -27.16 -44.33
N LEU A 19 18.78 -26.22 -44.80
CA LEU A 19 19.64 -25.38 -44.00
C LEU A 19 18.73 -24.52 -43.11
N LEU A 20 18.44 -25.01 -41.91
CA LEU A 20 17.97 -24.18 -40.81
C LEU A 20 19.14 -23.31 -40.36
N GLY A 21 19.30 -22.16 -41.01
CA GLY A 21 20.13 -21.10 -40.52
C GLY A 21 19.58 -20.67 -39.17
N SER A 22 20.31 -20.93 -38.09
CA SER A 22 20.09 -20.30 -36.79
C SER A 22 20.21 -18.81 -36.99
N VAL A 23 19.06 -18.12 -37.01
CA VAL A 23 19.03 -16.66 -36.90
C VAL A 23 19.61 -16.36 -35.51
N PRO A 24 20.77 -15.69 -35.41
CA PRO A 24 21.24 -15.24 -34.11
C PRO A 24 20.16 -14.31 -33.57
N ALA A 25 19.62 -14.61 -32.38
CA ALA A 25 18.86 -13.67 -31.65
C ALA A 25 19.75 -12.43 -31.47
N LEU A 26 19.47 -11.38 -32.23
CA LEU A 26 20.06 -10.07 -31.98
C LEU A 26 19.62 -9.69 -30.56
N SER A 27 20.49 -9.92 -29.58
CA SER A 27 20.40 -9.21 -28.32
C SER A 27 20.63 -7.74 -28.68
N ALA A 28 19.56 -6.98 -28.77
CA ALA A 28 19.63 -5.54 -28.96
C ALA A 28 20.29 -4.96 -27.69
N GLN A 29 21.61 -4.88 -27.71
CA GLN A 29 22.37 -4.16 -26.70
C GLN A 29 21.98 -2.69 -26.81
N THR A 30 21.45 -2.12 -25.74
CA THR A 30 21.24 -0.68 -25.62
C THR A 30 22.58 -0.01 -25.96
N ASP A 31 22.60 0.83 -27.00
CA ASP A 31 23.81 1.56 -27.35
C ASP A 31 24.29 2.38 -26.14
N PRO A 32 25.41 2.02 -25.49
CA PRO A 32 25.86 2.70 -24.28
C PRO A 32 26.15 4.18 -24.52
N HIS A 33 26.55 4.57 -25.74
CA HIS A 33 26.80 5.94 -26.10
C HIS A 33 25.53 6.78 -26.14
N TRP A 34 24.44 6.22 -26.67
CA TRP A 34 23.14 6.90 -26.71
C TRP A 34 22.61 7.17 -25.30
N LEU A 35 22.62 6.16 -24.42
CA LEU A 35 22.14 6.30 -23.04
C LEU A 35 23.02 7.29 -22.27
N GLY A 36 24.34 7.17 -22.38
CA GLY A 36 25.29 8.05 -21.70
C GLY A 36 25.08 9.52 -22.02
N SER A 37 24.97 9.87 -23.31
CA SER A 37 24.71 11.26 -23.73
C SER A 37 23.38 11.77 -23.14
N ARG A 38 22.30 11.03 -23.27
CA ARG A 38 20.98 11.41 -22.76
C ARG A 38 20.97 11.62 -21.24
N MET A 39 21.64 10.75 -20.51
CA MET A 39 21.76 10.86 -19.06
C MET A 39 22.57 12.07 -18.64
N ASN A 40 23.67 12.38 -19.35
CA ASN A 40 24.51 13.55 -19.07
C ASN A 40 23.73 14.85 -19.32
N ASP A 41 23.05 14.97 -20.47
CA ASP A 41 22.24 16.14 -20.82
C ASP A 41 21.11 16.36 -19.81
N TRP A 42 20.38 15.29 -19.50
CA TRP A 42 19.31 15.35 -18.51
C TRP A 42 19.84 15.72 -17.11
N TYR A 43 20.97 15.15 -16.67
CA TYR A 43 21.51 15.43 -15.35
C TYR A 43 22.01 16.88 -15.23
N ALA A 44 22.59 17.42 -16.27
CA ALA A 44 23.01 18.85 -16.32
C ALA A 44 21.79 19.77 -16.09
N GLU A 45 20.65 19.49 -16.75
CA GLU A 45 19.41 20.25 -16.55
C GLU A 45 18.81 19.99 -15.15
N ALA A 46 18.74 18.73 -14.70
CA ALA A 46 18.16 18.34 -13.43
C ALA A 46 18.91 18.94 -12.23
N SER A 47 20.24 18.95 -12.27
CA SER A 47 21.08 19.52 -11.20
C SER A 47 20.94 21.04 -11.11
N HIS A 48 20.72 21.71 -12.24
CA HIS A 48 20.43 23.15 -12.27
C HIS A 48 19.01 23.46 -11.74
N SER A 49 18.00 22.70 -12.17
CA SER A 49 16.59 22.86 -11.75
C SER A 49 16.38 22.54 -10.28
N ALA A 50 17.06 21.51 -9.79
CA ALA A 50 16.97 21.02 -8.42
C ALA A 50 18.39 20.83 -7.84
N PRO A 51 19.06 21.93 -7.42
CA PRO A 51 20.34 21.84 -6.75
C PRO A 51 20.19 21.11 -5.41
N GLY A 52 21.08 20.15 -5.16
CA GLY A 52 21.04 19.27 -4.00
C GLY A 52 21.85 18.02 -4.24
N GLU A 53 21.69 17.06 -3.37
CA GLU A 53 22.39 15.79 -3.44
C GLU A 53 21.61 14.80 -4.30
N TRP A 54 22.23 14.33 -5.37
CA TRP A 54 21.69 13.32 -6.25
C TRP A 54 22.50 12.03 -6.13
N GLY A 55 21.81 10.91 -6.00
CA GLY A 55 22.35 9.56 -6.14
C GLY A 55 21.59 8.84 -7.23
N ILE A 56 22.24 8.48 -8.32
CA ILE A 56 21.58 7.94 -9.50
C ILE A 56 22.30 6.68 -9.95
N ALA A 57 21.52 5.66 -10.27
CA ALA A 57 22.00 4.43 -10.88
C ALA A 57 21.03 3.97 -11.96
N VAL A 58 21.55 3.65 -13.13
CA VAL A 58 20.85 3.02 -14.25
C VAL A 58 21.60 1.75 -14.62
N ALA A 59 20.92 0.62 -14.60
CA ALA A 59 21.51 -0.68 -14.87
C ALA A 59 20.65 -1.49 -15.86
N ASP A 60 21.26 -2.52 -16.43
CA ASP A 60 20.57 -3.54 -17.21
C ASP A 60 19.86 -4.58 -16.29
N PRO A 61 19.08 -5.52 -16.82
CA PRO A 61 18.39 -6.53 -16.00
C PRO A 61 19.33 -7.46 -15.23
N ALA A 62 20.58 -7.60 -15.65
CA ALA A 62 21.62 -8.37 -14.95
C ALA A 62 22.24 -7.58 -13.78
N GLY A 63 21.90 -6.29 -13.66
CA GLY A 63 22.45 -5.40 -12.65
C GLY A 63 23.78 -4.75 -13.04
N GLN A 64 24.21 -4.91 -14.30
CA GLN A 64 25.40 -4.21 -14.81
C GLN A 64 25.08 -2.73 -14.94
N MET A 65 25.92 -1.88 -14.31
CA MET A 65 25.76 -0.44 -14.34
C MET A 65 26.02 0.11 -15.74
N LEU A 66 25.01 0.76 -16.31
CA LEU A 66 25.08 1.42 -17.61
C LEU A 66 25.43 2.92 -17.49
N TRP A 67 24.94 3.56 -16.43
CA TRP A 67 25.23 4.94 -16.10
C TRP A 67 25.02 5.19 -14.60
N SER A 68 25.83 6.05 -14.00
CA SER A 68 25.67 6.40 -12.59
C SER A 68 26.24 7.80 -12.25
N PHE A 69 25.69 8.38 -11.20
CA PHE A 69 26.21 9.57 -10.55
C PHE A 69 26.02 9.44 -9.03
N ASN A 70 27.10 9.51 -8.28
CA ASN A 70 27.10 9.34 -6.81
C ASN A 70 26.25 8.13 -6.37
N ALA A 71 26.35 7.01 -7.11
CA ALA A 71 25.47 5.85 -6.90
C ALA A 71 25.62 5.23 -5.52
N ASP A 72 26.74 5.40 -4.85
CA ASP A 72 27.04 4.91 -3.51
C ASP A 72 26.90 5.99 -2.41
N ALA A 73 26.35 7.16 -2.75
CA ALA A 73 25.98 8.15 -1.75
C ALA A 73 24.84 7.63 -0.85
N SER A 74 25.03 7.76 0.46
CA SER A 74 24.09 7.30 1.49
C SER A 74 22.97 8.32 1.68
N LEU A 75 21.85 8.16 0.98
CA LEU A 75 20.75 9.12 0.91
C LEU A 75 19.50 8.62 1.62
N MET A 76 18.63 9.55 2.04
CA MET A 76 17.30 9.21 2.55
C MET A 76 16.44 8.65 1.42
N PRO A 77 15.92 7.42 1.54
CA PRO A 77 15.16 6.75 0.49
C PRO A 77 13.68 7.15 0.48
N ALA A 78 13.15 7.63 1.60
CA ALA A 78 11.73 7.78 1.83
C ALA A 78 10.96 6.47 1.48
N SER A 79 9.73 6.55 1.00
CA SER A 79 8.86 5.39 0.76
C SER A 79 9.35 4.38 -0.28
N THR A 80 10.53 4.57 -0.90
CA THR A 80 11.14 3.49 -1.72
C THR A 80 11.65 2.31 -0.89
N VAL A 81 11.81 2.45 0.43
CA VAL A 81 12.02 1.34 1.38
C VAL A 81 10.97 0.25 1.23
N LYS A 82 9.72 0.61 0.86
CA LYS A 82 8.63 -0.35 0.68
C LYS A 82 8.90 -1.43 -0.39
N LEU A 83 9.80 -1.17 -1.34
CA LEU A 83 10.33 -2.20 -2.24
C LEU A 83 10.94 -3.35 -1.43
N PHE A 84 11.82 -3.03 -0.51
CA PHE A 84 12.47 -4.01 0.34
C PHE A 84 11.48 -4.70 1.28
N THR A 85 10.62 -3.92 1.94
CA THR A 85 9.64 -4.45 2.90
C THR A 85 8.66 -5.43 2.25
N THR A 86 8.14 -5.10 1.07
CA THR A 86 7.21 -5.99 0.35
C THR A 86 7.92 -7.23 -0.20
N GLY A 87 9.17 -7.10 -0.63
CA GLY A 87 10.00 -8.24 -1.03
C GLY A 87 10.33 -9.15 0.15
N TYR A 88 10.77 -8.59 1.27
CA TYR A 88 11.07 -9.32 2.50
C TYR A 88 9.86 -10.09 3.02
N ALA A 89 8.73 -9.41 3.17
CA ALA A 89 7.50 -10.06 3.63
C ALA A 89 7.09 -11.22 2.72
N ARG A 90 7.26 -11.06 1.40
CA ARG A 90 7.00 -12.13 0.44
C ARG A 90 7.98 -13.29 0.55
N SER A 91 9.25 -13.02 0.85
CA SER A 91 10.26 -14.06 1.05
C SER A 91 9.98 -14.92 2.28
N VAL A 92 9.52 -14.31 3.37
CA VAL A 92 9.28 -15.01 4.64
C VAL A 92 7.92 -15.71 4.66
N LEU A 93 6.88 -15.06 4.17
CA LEU A 93 5.50 -15.51 4.35
C LEU A 93 4.89 -16.17 3.10
N GLY A 94 5.47 -15.90 1.92
CA GLY A 94 4.88 -16.28 0.64
C GLY A 94 3.79 -15.33 0.16
N GLY A 95 3.63 -15.19 -1.16
CA GLY A 95 2.69 -14.25 -1.78
C GLY A 95 1.21 -14.53 -1.51
N SER A 96 0.86 -15.79 -1.25
CA SER A 96 -0.52 -16.23 -0.95
C SER A 96 -0.92 -16.10 0.52
N ALA A 97 0.02 -15.78 1.42
CA ALA A 97 -0.25 -15.65 2.87
C ALA A 97 -1.39 -14.65 3.16
N ARG A 98 -2.17 -14.97 4.19
CA ARG A 98 -3.30 -14.13 4.64
C ARG A 98 -3.29 -13.98 6.15
N ARG A 99 -3.87 -12.91 6.66
CA ARG A 99 -4.10 -12.70 8.09
C ARG A 99 -5.58 -12.83 8.42
N ALA A 100 -5.87 -13.65 9.44
CA ALA A 100 -7.23 -13.83 9.91
C ALA A 100 -7.60 -12.76 10.94
N THR A 101 -8.85 -12.31 10.88
CA THR A 101 -9.55 -11.58 11.94
C THR A 101 -10.66 -12.49 12.44
N ARG A 102 -10.72 -12.74 13.75
CA ARG A 102 -11.60 -13.74 14.35
C ARG A 102 -12.46 -13.16 15.46
N LEU A 103 -13.62 -13.77 15.67
CA LEU A 103 -14.30 -13.75 16.94
C LEU A 103 -14.02 -15.08 17.64
N VAL A 104 -13.41 -15.03 18.80
CA VAL A 104 -13.03 -16.21 19.59
C VAL A 104 -13.69 -16.17 20.96
N GLY A 105 -13.93 -17.32 21.55
CA GLY A 105 -14.51 -17.39 22.90
C GLY A 105 -14.65 -18.82 23.39
N THR A 106 -14.89 -18.95 24.71
CA THR A 106 -15.17 -20.24 25.36
C THR A 106 -16.60 -20.18 25.89
N GLY A 107 -17.49 -21.04 25.36
CA GLY A 107 -18.90 -21.01 25.72
C GLY A 107 -19.78 -21.81 24.76
N ILE A 108 -21.09 -21.65 24.94
CA ILE A 108 -22.13 -22.28 24.12
C ILE A 108 -23.24 -21.27 23.79
N VAL A 109 -24.00 -21.56 22.75
CA VAL A 109 -25.22 -20.80 22.43
C VAL A 109 -26.39 -21.41 23.21
N ASP A 110 -27.10 -20.62 23.98
CA ASP A 110 -28.38 -21.05 24.59
C ASP A 110 -29.43 -21.26 23.46
N PRO A 111 -29.92 -22.48 23.25
CA PRO A 111 -30.80 -22.77 22.14
C PRO A 111 -32.19 -22.11 22.25
N LYS A 112 -32.58 -21.67 23.46
CA LYS A 112 -33.89 -21.03 23.69
C LYS A 112 -33.86 -19.54 23.42
N THR A 113 -32.78 -18.87 23.80
CA THR A 113 -32.66 -17.40 23.73
C THR A 113 -31.74 -16.92 22.61
N GLY A 114 -30.86 -17.78 22.09
CA GLY A 114 -29.78 -17.43 21.18
C GLY A 114 -28.69 -16.57 21.87
N GLU A 115 -28.62 -16.59 23.21
CA GLU A 115 -27.55 -15.87 23.92
C GLU A 115 -26.27 -16.71 23.92
N TRP A 116 -25.15 -16.04 23.63
CA TRP A 116 -23.83 -16.62 23.84
C TRP A 116 -23.52 -16.65 25.35
N LEU A 117 -23.42 -17.84 25.91
CA LEU A 117 -23.11 -18.09 27.32
C LEU A 117 -21.61 -18.42 27.44
N GLY A 118 -20.79 -17.42 27.65
CA GLY A 118 -19.35 -17.57 27.74
C GLY A 118 -18.62 -16.26 27.57
N ASP A 119 -17.32 -16.35 27.48
CA ASP A 119 -16.48 -15.22 27.17
C ASP A 119 -16.31 -15.04 25.65
N TRP A 120 -15.81 -13.88 25.24
CA TRP A 120 -15.50 -13.62 23.86
C TRP A 120 -14.52 -12.46 23.70
N ALA A 121 -13.76 -12.48 22.59
CA ALA A 121 -12.88 -11.40 22.17
C ALA A 121 -12.84 -11.31 20.64
N LEU A 122 -12.59 -10.11 20.12
CA LEU A 122 -12.12 -9.94 18.75
C LEU A 122 -10.61 -10.14 18.71
N GLU A 123 -10.16 -11.10 17.91
CA GLU A 123 -8.76 -11.31 17.60
C GLU A 123 -8.40 -10.57 16.31
N LEU A 124 -7.57 -9.56 16.44
CA LEU A 124 -7.10 -8.70 15.35
C LEU A 124 -5.60 -8.86 15.18
N ASN A 125 -5.18 -9.16 13.96
CA ASN A 125 -3.78 -9.43 13.64
C ASN A 125 -3.17 -8.40 12.67
N GLY A 126 -3.74 -7.17 12.65
CA GLY A 126 -3.17 -6.05 11.90
C GLY A 126 -3.49 -6.05 10.42
N ASP A 127 -4.66 -6.51 10.00
CA ASP A 127 -5.07 -6.43 8.60
C ASP A 127 -5.35 -4.97 8.18
N PRO A 128 -4.54 -4.37 7.29
CA PRO A 128 -4.76 -2.99 6.84
C PRO A 128 -5.97 -2.84 5.93
N SER A 129 -6.57 -3.95 5.47
CA SER A 129 -7.74 -3.94 4.60
C SER A 129 -9.07 -4.08 5.34
N LEU A 130 -9.05 -4.41 6.65
CA LEU A 130 -10.27 -4.57 7.46
C LEU A 130 -11.09 -3.28 7.49
N GLU A 131 -12.39 -3.38 7.16
CA GLU A 131 -13.35 -2.25 7.09
C GLU A 131 -12.95 -1.17 6.07
N ARG A 132 -12.11 -1.44 5.10
CA ARG A 132 -11.76 -0.45 4.09
C ARG A 132 -12.97 -0.10 3.21
N ALA A 133 -13.27 1.19 3.11
CA ALA A 133 -14.45 1.69 2.38
C ALA A 133 -14.40 1.44 0.87
N GLU A 134 -13.20 1.32 0.32
CA GLU A 134 -12.95 1.13 -1.11
C GLU A 134 -12.06 -0.10 -1.28
N GLY A 135 -12.64 -1.22 -1.70
CA GLY A 135 -11.88 -2.42 -1.99
C GLY A 135 -12.49 -3.71 -1.45
N SER A 136 -11.81 -4.81 -1.72
CA SER A 136 -12.22 -6.19 -1.41
C SER A 136 -11.76 -6.69 -0.03
N GLY A 137 -11.53 -5.80 0.92
CA GLY A 137 -11.14 -6.18 2.28
C GLY A 137 -12.31 -6.80 3.06
N PRO A 138 -12.02 -7.63 4.09
CA PRO A 138 -13.03 -8.20 4.96
C PRO A 138 -13.71 -7.12 5.81
N THR A 139 -14.93 -7.41 6.26
CA THR A 139 -15.70 -6.51 7.11
C THR A 139 -16.08 -7.15 8.44
N LEU A 140 -16.25 -6.32 9.46
CA LEU A 140 -16.83 -6.77 10.75
C LEU A 140 -18.28 -7.25 10.57
N TYR A 141 -18.95 -6.79 9.51
CA TYR A 141 -20.30 -7.27 9.18
C TYR A 141 -20.29 -8.74 8.74
N ASP A 142 -19.27 -9.18 8.00
CA ASP A 142 -19.12 -10.59 7.60
C ASP A 142 -18.91 -11.49 8.82
N LEU A 143 -18.11 -11.04 9.82
CA LEU A 143 -17.99 -11.74 11.10
C LEU A 143 -19.33 -11.80 11.84
N ALA A 144 -20.07 -10.70 11.88
CA ALA A 144 -21.37 -10.64 12.56
C ALA A 144 -22.43 -11.53 11.88
N LEU A 145 -22.38 -11.68 10.56
CA LEU A 145 -23.24 -12.62 9.83
C LEU A 145 -22.93 -14.08 10.17
N GLN A 146 -21.65 -14.45 10.25
CA GLN A 146 -21.23 -15.79 10.65
C GLN A 146 -21.67 -16.09 12.09
N LEU A 147 -21.48 -15.13 13.00
CA LEU A 147 -21.94 -15.24 14.39
C LEU A 147 -23.46 -15.51 14.45
N LYS A 148 -24.25 -14.78 13.66
CA LYS A 148 -25.68 -14.99 13.54
C LYS A 148 -26.01 -16.38 12.96
N ALA A 149 -25.29 -16.82 11.95
CA ALA A 149 -25.46 -18.14 11.32
C ALA A 149 -25.17 -19.29 12.32
N ALA A 150 -24.23 -19.07 13.25
CA ALA A 150 -23.95 -19.97 14.38
C ALA A 150 -25.03 -19.94 15.47
N GLY A 151 -26.14 -19.23 15.25
CA GLY A 151 -27.29 -19.18 16.17
C GLY A 151 -27.22 -18.07 17.23
N VAL A 152 -26.15 -17.28 17.27
CA VAL A 152 -26.00 -16.20 18.26
C VAL A 152 -26.92 -15.03 17.89
N ARG A 153 -27.84 -14.67 18.77
CA ARG A 153 -28.74 -13.52 18.66
C ARG A 153 -28.44 -12.44 19.69
N ARG A 154 -27.75 -12.81 20.76
CA ARG A 154 -27.42 -11.93 21.89
C ARG A 154 -25.97 -12.16 22.31
N LEU A 155 -25.26 -11.07 22.51
CA LEU A 155 -23.87 -11.06 22.96
C LEU A 155 -23.78 -10.13 24.18
N SER A 156 -23.22 -10.62 25.29
CA SER A 156 -23.12 -9.88 26.54
C SER A 156 -21.66 -9.54 26.87
N GLY A 157 -21.42 -8.42 27.53
CA GLY A 157 -20.12 -8.01 28.04
C GLY A 157 -19.41 -6.94 27.22
N SER A 158 -18.33 -6.41 27.80
CA SER A 158 -17.49 -5.38 27.15
C SER A 158 -16.61 -5.99 26.05
N LEU A 159 -16.27 -5.16 25.04
CA LEU A 159 -15.34 -5.56 23.98
C LEU A 159 -13.95 -5.86 24.56
N ARG A 160 -13.49 -7.08 24.41
CA ARG A 160 -12.10 -7.48 24.54
C ARG A 160 -11.46 -7.59 23.17
N VAL A 161 -10.21 -7.19 23.07
CA VAL A 161 -9.44 -7.25 21.82
C VAL A 161 -8.10 -7.90 22.13
N GLN A 162 -7.73 -8.87 21.31
CA GLN A 162 -6.45 -9.57 21.39
C GLN A 162 -5.85 -9.73 20.00
N SER A 163 -4.59 -10.15 19.94
CA SER A 163 -3.95 -10.69 18.74
C SER A 163 -3.48 -12.12 19.03
N ALA A 164 -2.99 -12.82 18.01
CA ALA A 164 -2.44 -14.16 18.19
C ALA A 164 -1.31 -14.20 19.24
N ASP A 165 -0.56 -13.09 19.35
CA ASP A 165 0.60 -12.97 20.25
C ASP A 165 0.30 -12.14 21.52
N GLY A 166 -0.97 -11.97 21.90
CA GLY A 166 -1.37 -11.25 23.10
C GLY A 166 -2.35 -10.10 22.88
N PRO A 167 -2.34 -9.05 23.72
CA PRO A 167 -3.25 -7.91 23.58
C PRO A 167 -3.02 -7.15 22.28
N ALA A 168 -4.08 -6.94 21.48
CA ALA A 168 -4.00 -6.10 20.30
C ALA A 168 -3.87 -4.63 20.69
N THR A 169 -2.80 -3.99 20.24
CA THR A 169 -2.54 -2.56 20.45
C THR A 169 -2.22 -1.88 19.12
N ALA A 170 -2.35 -0.57 19.08
CA ALA A 170 -1.83 0.26 18.01
C ALA A 170 -1.10 1.45 18.63
N VAL A 171 0.13 1.68 18.19
CA VAL A 171 0.99 2.73 18.71
C VAL A 171 1.58 3.58 17.59
N TYR A 172 2.00 4.78 17.91
CA TYR A 172 2.78 5.59 16.99
C TYR A 172 4.22 5.08 16.99
N PRO A 173 4.79 4.66 15.84
CA PRO A 173 6.16 4.18 15.78
C PRO A 173 7.16 5.22 16.30
N SER A 174 8.02 4.84 17.24
CA SER A 174 8.96 5.75 17.91
C SER A 174 10.01 6.36 16.97
N VAL A 175 10.35 5.65 15.91
CA VAL A 175 11.29 6.07 14.87
C VAL A 175 10.70 7.07 13.87
N TRP A 176 9.38 7.28 13.89
CA TRP A 176 8.76 8.30 13.06
C TRP A 176 8.84 9.69 13.71
N SER A 177 9.12 10.71 12.93
CA SER A 177 9.16 12.08 13.44
C SER A 177 7.85 12.49 14.09
N ARG A 178 7.91 13.06 15.29
CA ARG A 178 6.73 13.59 16.01
C ARG A 178 5.98 14.67 15.23
N ARG A 179 6.64 15.35 14.28
CA ARG A 179 6.00 16.34 13.37
C ARG A 179 4.93 15.70 12.47
N HIS A 180 5.00 14.39 12.25
CA HIS A 180 4.03 13.64 11.45
C HIS A 180 2.83 13.13 12.26
N MET A 181 2.89 13.24 13.60
CA MET A 181 1.81 12.75 14.46
C MET A 181 0.48 13.45 14.12
N GLY A 182 -0.55 12.66 13.87
CA GLY A 182 -1.87 13.16 13.45
C GLY A 182 -2.02 13.40 11.94
N ARG A 183 -0.97 13.22 11.15
CA ARG A 183 -1.08 13.25 9.68
C ARG A 183 -1.67 11.93 9.18
N LEU A 184 -2.44 11.99 8.09
CA LEU A 184 -3.13 10.81 7.54
C LEU A 184 -2.17 9.71 7.07
N PHE A 185 -0.99 10.08 6.64
CA PHE A 185 0.06 9.14 6.24
C PHE A 185 0.84 8.54 7.43
N ALA A 186 0.57 8.97 8.66
CA ALA A 186 1.25 8.52 9.88
C ALA A 186 0.23 8.17 10.99
N PRO A 187 -0.68 7.20 10.77
CA PRO A 187 -1.62 6.73 11.77
C PRO A 187 -0.92 5.86 12.83
N LEU A 188 -1.65 5.45 13.86
CA LEU A 188 -1.20 4.42 14.80
C LEU A 188 -1.08 3.07 14.08
N VAL A 189 -0.06 2.29 14.41
CA VAL A 189 0.28 1.00 13.78
C VAL A 189 0.27 -0.12 14.81
N GLY A 190 -0.23 -1.28 14.43
CA GLY A 190 -0.20 -2.50 15.22
C GLY A 190 -1.40 -3.42 14.95
N PRO A 191 -1.52 -4.54 15.69
CA PRO A 191 -2.59 -5.49 15.50
C PRO A 191 -4.01 -4.88 15.55
N LEU A 192 -4.22 -3.86 16.36
CA LEU A 192 -5.48 -3.11 16.40
C LEU A 192 -5.56 -2.13 15.21
N MET A 193 -5.87 -2.68 14.03
CA MET A 193 -6.03 -1.93 12.79
C MET A 193 -7.47 -2.07 12.28
N VAL A 194 -8.14 -0.94 12.06
CA VAL A 194 -9.49 -0.87 11.48
C VAL A 194 -9.55 0.34 10.56
N HIS A 195 -9.92 0.13 9.31
CA HIS A 195 -10.00 1.18 8.30
C HIS A 195 -8.70 2.01 8.23
N GLU A 196 -7.54 1.31 8.24
CA GLU A 196 -6.19 1.92 8.25
C GLU A 196 -5.94 2.88 9.44
N ASN A 197 -6.73 2.77 10.51
CA ASN A 197 -6.77 3.71 11.64
C ASN A 197 -6.98 5.18 11.22
N VAL A 198 -7.74 5.37 10.14
CA VAL A 198 -8.20 6.65 9.62
C VAL A 198 -9.73 6.68 9.65
N VAL A 199 -10.31 7.81 9.96
CA VAL A 199 -11.77 8.02 9.92
C VAL A 199 -12.11 9.23 9.07
N TRP A 200 -13.27 9.21 8.44
CA TRP A 200 -13.77 10.38 7.74
C TRP A 200 -15.27 10.60 7.93
N PHE A 201 -15.66 11.83 7.75
CA PHE A 201 -17.03 12.31 7.94
C PHE A 201 -17.39 13.23 6.77
N THR A 202 -18.45 12.91 6.04
CA THR A 202 -19.00 13.80 5.01
C THR A 202 -20.14 14.59 5.59
N VAL A 203 -20.05 15.91 5.47
CA VAL A 203 -21.06 16.83 5.97
C VAL A 203 -21.61 17.68 4.83
N ARG A 204 -22.89 18.07 4.94
CA ARG A 204 -23.56 19.01 4.03
C ARG A 204 -24.15 20.18 4.80
N PRO A 205 -24.37 21.34 4.14
CA PRO A 205 -25.08 22.45 4.80
C PRO A 205 -26.50 22.06 5.17
N GLY A 206 -27.05 22.71 6.17
CA GLY A 206 -28.48 22.75 6.43
C GLY A 206 -29.25 23.43 5.29
N ARG A 207 -30.56 23.35 5.31
CA ARG A 207 -31.41 23.91 4.24
C ARG A 207 -31.40 25.45 4.25
N ARG A 208 -31.21 26.07 5.42
CA ARG A 208 -31.25 27.53 5.63
C ARG A 208 -30.00 28.00 6.37
N VAL A 209 -29.67 29.26 6.17
CA VAL A 209 -28.65 29.97 6.97
C VAL A 209 -29.04 29.95 8.45
N GLY A 210 -28.08 29.69 9.34
CA GLY A 210 -28.27 29.50 10.77
C GLY A 210 -28.51 28.07 11.23
N GLU A 211 -28.98 27.18 10.34
CA GLU A 211 -29.15 25.76 10.68
C GLU A 211 -27.80 25.06 10.89
N ARG A 212 -27.81 23.99 11.68
CA ARG A 212 -26.64 23.11 11.84
C ARG A 212 -26.27 22.42 10.53
N VAL A 213 -24.99 22.29 10.29
CA VAL A 213 -24.44 21.40 9.26
C VAL A 213 -24.84 19.95 9.61
N ARG A 214 -25.17 19.16 8.60
CA ARG A 214 -25.65 17.77 8.76
C ARG A 214 -24.58 16.80 8.38
N LEU A 215 -24.31 15.82 9.23
CA LEU A 215 -23.54 14.63 8.90
C LEU A 215 -24.39 13.74 7.98
N ILE A 216 -23.83 13.30 6.86
CA ILE A 216 -24.53 12.47 5.88
C ILE A 216 -23.87 11.10 5.69
N GLU A 217 -22.56 11.01 5.94
CA GLU A 217 -21.80 9.78 5.72
C GLU A 217 -20.57 9.74 6.63
N SER A 218 -20.08 8.54 6.95
CA SER A 218 -18.86 8.36 7.73
C SER A 218 -18.26 6.96 7.47
N ALA A 219 -16.96 6.82 7.61
CA ALA A 219 -16.28 5.54 7.62
C ALA A 219 -15.20 5.46 8.72
N PRO A 220 -15.00 4.24 9.27
CA PRO A 220 -15.81 3.03 9.07
C PRO A 220 -17.26 3.19 9.55
N ALA A 221 -18.13 2.24 9.18
CA ALA A 221 -19.53 2.28 9.56
C ALA A 221 -19.68 2.36 11.09
N GLY A 222 -20.57 3.23 11.59
CA GLY A 222 -20.81 3.40 13.03
C GLY A 222 -19.98 4.49 13.71
N VAL A 223 -18.90 4.97 13.10
CA VAL A 223 -18.06 6.03 13.69
C VAL A 223 -18.80 7.38 13.81
N ASN A 224 -19.94 7.54 13.14
CA ASN A 224 -20.85 8.68 13.32
C ASN A 224 -21.32 8.85 14.77
N SER A 225 -21.35 7.79 15.57
CA SER A 225 -21.66 7.86 17.00
C SER A 225 -20.57 8.56 17.83
N LEU A 226 -19.36 8.71 17.27
CA LEU A 226 -18.21 9.33 17.92
C LEU A 226 -18.02 10.79 17.51
N VAL A 227 -18.88 11.35 16.66
CA VAL A 227 -18.76 12.74 16.20
C VAL A 227 -19.94 13.60 16.62
N THR A 228 -19.63 14.82 17.08
CA THR A 228 -20.62 15.87 17.34
C THR A 228 -20.46 16.96 16.29
N VAL A 229 -21.57 17.40 15.68
CA VAL A 229 -21.55 18.51 14.71
C VAL A 229 -22.07 19.76 15.38
N SER A 230 -21.17 20.74 15.61
CA SER A 230 -21.50 22.08 16.10
C SER A 230 -21.42 23.15 14.99
N ALA A 231 -20.94 22.80 13.81
CA ALA A 231 -20.81 23.70 12.68
C ALA A 231 -22.18 24.21 12.19
N THR A 232 -22.23 25.46 11.73
CA THR A 232 -23.44 26.14 11.26
C THR A 232 -23.39 26.46 9.78
N THR A 233 -24.56 26.53 9.16
CA THR A 233 -24.74 26.95 7.78
C THR A 233 -24.68 28.45 7.64
N ARG A 234 -23.85 28.96 6.70
CA ARG A 234 -23.72 30.38 6.39
C ARG A 234 -24.21 30.70 4.97
N SER A 235 -24.35 31.97 4.66
CA SER A 235 -24.59 32.43 3.28
C SER A 235 -23.39 32.11 2.36
N GLY A 236 -23.66 31.94 1.07
CA GLY A 236 -22.62 31.76 0.04
C GLY A 236 -22.14 30.31 -0.11
N ARG A 237 -20.90 30.14 -0.62
CA ARG A 237 -20.28 28.84 -0.96
C ARG A 237 -19.05 28.49 -0.12
N ARG A 238 -18.53 29.41 0.70
CA ARG A 238 -17.27 29.21 1.44
C ARG A 238 -17.43 28.16 2.56
N SER A 239 -16.39 27.37 2.78
CA SER A 239 -16.27 26.38 3.85
C SER A 239 -15.14 26.80 4.81
N ARG A 240 -15.42 26.80 6.10
CA ARG A 240 -14.45 27.00 7.19
C ARG A 240 -14.72 25.95 8.27
N LEU A 241 -14.64 24.68 7.88
CA LEU A 241 -14.86 23.56 8.78
C LEU A 241 -13.54 23.13 9.42
N ARG A 242 -13.62 22.69 10.67
CA ARG A 242 -12.53 22.06 11.42
C ARG A 242 -13.05 20.77 12.04
N LEU A 243 -12.22 19.73 12.00
CA LEU A 243 -12.44 18.46 12.71
C LEU A 243 -11.47 18.42 13.88
N VAL A 244 -11.99 18.54 15.09
CA VAL A 244 -11.19 18.65 16.31
C VAL A 244 -11.42 17.42 17.19
N PRO A 245 -10.35 16.76 17.66
CA PRO A 245 -10.50 15.66 18.60
C PRO A 245 -11.09 16.16 19.93
N ARG A 246 -11.96 15.34 20.53
CA ARG A 246 -12.61 15.63 21.81
C ARG A 246 -11.86 14.94 22.95
N LYS A 247 -11.73 15.60 24.10
CA LYS A 247 -11.24 14.97 25.33
C LYS A 247 -12.22 13.84 25.71
N GLY A 248 -11.71 12.64 25.97
CA GLY A 248 -12.54 11.46 26.24
C GLY A 248 -13.00 10.69 25.00
N GLY A 249 -12.39 10.95 23.84
CA GLY A 249 -12.61 10.22 22.58
C GLY A 249 -13.59 10.91 21.62
N GLY A 250 -13.50 10.53 20.35
CA GLY A 250 -14.33 11.07 19.26
C GLY A 250 -13.91 12.47 18.79
N TRP A 251 -14.80 13.13 18.07
CA TRP A 251 -14.50 14.38 17.34
C TRP A 251 -15.64 15.40 17.41
N VAL A 252 -15.29 16.66 17.15
CA VAL A 252 -16.24 17.74 16.94
C VAL A 252 -15.99 18.34 15.57
N VAL A 253 -17.01 18.39 14.73
CA VAL A 253 -17.02 19.21 13.52
C VAL A 253 -17.51 20.59 13.88
N SER A 254 -16.64 21.58 13.80
CA SER A 254 -16.92 22.98 14.15
C SER A 254 -16.71 23.93 12.96
N GLY A 255 -17.14 25.19 13.12
CA GLY A 255 -16.98 26.21 12.09
C GLY A 255 -18.23 26.44 11.26
N SER A 256 -18.08 26.63 9.94
CA SER A 256 -19.22 26.95 9.08
C SER A 256 -19.08 26.42 7.66
N LEU A 257 -20.23 26.15 7.02
CA LEU A 257 -20.35 25.69 5.64
C LEU A 257 -21.39 26.56 4.92
N GLY A 258 -21.04 27.06 3.74
CA GLY A 258 -21.96 27.87 2.94
C GLY A 258 -23.17 27.07 2.48
N VAL A 259 -24.37 27.67 2.50
CA VAL A 259 -25.64 27.02 2.11
C VAL A 259 -25.62 26.48 0.67
N ARG A 260 -24.80 27.08 -0.20
CA ARG A 260 -24.59 26.66 -1.60
C ARG A 260 -23.28 25.86 -1.81
N ALA A 261 -22.62 25.44 -0.73
CA ALA A 261 -21.43 24.61 -0.84
C ALA A 261 -21.80 23.15 -1.10
N ALA A 262 -20.98 22.47 -1.90
CA ALA A 262 -21.04 21.01 -2.02
C ALA A 262 -20.75 20.33 -0.68
N PRO A 263 -21.19 19.09 -0.49
CA PRO A 263 -20.77 18.27 0.66
C PRO A 263 -19.24 18.27 0.84
N ARG A 264 -18.79 18.22 2.09
CA ARG A 264 -17.35 18.23 2.42
C ARG A 264 -17.00 17.01 3.23
N ARG A 265 -15.99 16.27 2.77
CA ARG A 265 -15.37 15.18 3.51
C ARG A 265 -14.27 15.76 4.40
N LEU A 266 -14.28 15.37 5.67
CA LEU A 266 -13.28 15.71 6.68
C LEU A 266 -12.65 14.41 7.15
N THR A 267 -11.35 14.27 6.99
CA THR A 267 -10.61 13.04 7.29
C THR A 267 -9.59 13.28 8.40
N THR A 268 -9.40 12.31 9.29
CA THR A 268 -8.41 12.38 10.37
C THR A 268 -7.97 10.98 10.80
N VAL A 269 -6.87 10.89 11.55
CA VAL A 269 -6.43 9.63 12.15
C VAL A 269 -7.26 9.28 13.37
N ALA A 270 -7.47 7.99 13.59
CA ALA A 270 -8.08 7.45 14.80
C ALA A 270 -7.07 7.54 15.96
N ARG A 271 -7.34 8.45 16.93
CA ARG A 271 -6.51 8.55 18.15
C ARG A 271 -6.83 7.47 19.18
N ASP A 272 -8.02 6.89 19.10
CA ASP A 272 -8.49 5.77 19.89
C ASP A 272 -9.08 4.71 18.94
N PRO A 273 -8.22 3.82 18.37
CA PRO A 273 -8.67 2.76 17.48
C PRO A 273 -9.66 1.80 18.14
N LYS A 274 -9.58 1.60 19.47
CA LYS A 274 -10.51 0.72 20.20
C LYS A 274 -11.93 1.32 20.23
N ALA A 275 -12.06 2.62 20.40
CA ALA A 275 -13.37 3.29 20.32
C ALA A 275 -13.96 3.18 18.91
N VAL A 276 -13.14 3.36 17.86
CA VAL A 276 -13.53 3.19 16.45
C VAL A 276 -13.99 1.75 16.20
N LEU A 277 -13.20 0.76 16.60
CA LEU A 277 -13.56 -0.67 16.50
C LEU A 277 -14.88 -0.95 17.21
N SER A 278 -15.06 -0.47 18.45
CA SER A 278 -16.29 -0.67 19.22
C SER A 278 -17.53 -0.09 18.53
N ALA A 279 -17.40 1.08 17.91
CA ALA A 279 -18.49 1.72 17.16
C ALA A 279 -18.83 0.93 15.88
N ALA A 280 -17.81 0.50 15.15
CA ALA A 280 -17.96 -0.29 13.93
C ALA A 280 -18.55 -1.67 14.24
N TRP A 281 -18.03 -2.37 15.25
CA TRP A 281 -18.53 -3.68 15.69
C TRP A 281 -20.01 -3.62 16.14
N SER A 282 -20.36 -2.60 16.94
CA SER A 282 -21.75 -2.38 17.33
C SER A 282 -22.68 -2.21 16.13
N THR A 283 -22.21 -1.52 15.10
CA THR A 283 -23.02 -1.31 13.89
C THR A 283 -23.10 -2.59 13.05
N ALA A 284 -22.02 -3.35 12.95
CA ALA A 284 -21.98 -4.65 12.28
C ALA A 284 -22.97 -5.64 12.92
N LEU A 285 -22.92 -5.80 14.25
CA LEU A 285 -23.83 -6.67 15.00
C LEU A 285 -25.30 -6.26 14.80
N ARG A 286 -25.62 -4.98 14.98
CA ARG A 286 -26.98 -4.48 14.78
C ARG A 286 -27.49 -4.74 13.36
N ARG A 287 -26.67 -4.53 12.32
CA ARG A 287 -27.03 -4.81 10.93
C ARG A 287 -27.25 -6.30 10.68
N ALA A 288 -26.48 -7.16 11.34
CA ALA A 288 -26.65 -8.62 11.28
C ALA A 288 -27.86 -9.11 12.10
N GLY A 289 -28.47 -8.25 12.93
CA GLY A 289 -29.58 -8.62 13.82
C GLY A 289 -29.13 -9.33 15.10
N VAL A 290 -27.89 -9.06 15.55
CA VAL A 290 -27.34 -9.51 16.83
C VAL A 290 -27.38 -8.35 17.82
N THR A 291 -28.01 -8.54 18.98
CA THR A 291 -28.08 -7.53 20.05
C THR A 291 -26.86 -7.64 20.94
N TRP A 292 -26.17 -6.51 21.16
CA TRP A 292 -25.00 -6.45 22.03
C TRP A 292 -25.28 -5.68 23.32
N TYR A 293 -25.25 -6.38 24.47
CA TYR A 293 -25.43 -5.83 25.82
C TYR A 293 -24.06 -5.50 26.43
N ARG A 294 -23.51 -4.33 26.08
CA ARG A 294 -22.14 -3.89 26.46
C ARG A 294 -21.89 -3.78 27.95
N SER A 295 -22.89 -3.32 28.69
CA SER A 295 -22.81 -3.09 30.15
C SER A 295 -23.16 -4.33 30.95
N ALA A 296 -23.67 -5.37 30.31
CA ALA A 296 -23.92 -6.65 30.98
C ALA A 296 -22.59 -7.30 31.39
N LYS A 297 -22.57 -7.97 32.51
CA LYS A 297 -21.40 -8.73 32.92
C LYS A 297 -21.19 -9.88 31.92
N MET A 298 -19.99 -9.99 31.38
CA MET A 298 -19.61 -11.14 30.56
C MET A 298 -19.72 -12.41 31.44
N LYS A 299 -20.33 -13.45 30.92
CA LYS A 299 -20.39 -14.72 31.67
C LYS A 299 -19.00 -15.33 31.74
N ALA A 300 -18.71 -16.03 32.83
CA ALA A 300 -17.45 -16.75 32.97
C ALA A 300 -17.30 -17.77 31.83
N PRO A 301 -16.08 -17.99 31.32
CA PRO A 301 -15.87 -19.06 30.37
C PRO A 301 -16.33 -20.38 30.99
N LEU A 302 -17.03 -21.16 30.17
CA LEU A 302 -17.31 -22.56 30.53
C LEU A 302 -16.00 -23.35 30.42
N ASP A 303 -15.92 -24.47 31.14
CA ASP A 303 -14.77 -25.37 30.97
C ASP A 303 -14.65 -25.78 29.50
N GLY A 304 -13.48 -25.60 28.92
CA GLY A 304 -13.20 -25.92 27.53
C GLY A 304 -12.13 -25.03 26.89
N SER A 305 -11.70 -25.44 25.72
CA SER A 305 -10.76 -24.65 24.91
C SER A 305 -11.48 -23.53 24.18
N PRO A 306 -10.83 -22.37 23.94
CA PRO A 306 -11.36 -21.34 23.09
C PRO A 306 -11.68 -21.87 21.68
N GLN A 307 -12.83 -21.47 21.14
CA GLN A 307 -13.29 -21.81 19.80
C GLN A 307 -13.37 -20.58 18.92
N VAL A 308 -13.22 -20.77 17.62
CA VAL A 308 -13.44 -19.73 16.61
C VAL A 308 -14.93 -19.70 16.29
N LEU A 309 -15.61 -18.60 16.61
CA LEU A 309 -17.03 -18.38 16.37
C LEU A 309 -17.30 -17.80 14.98
N ALA A 310 -16.36 -17.00 14.49
CA ALA A 310 -16.40 -16.40 13.16
C ALA A 310 -14.97 -16.04 12.73
N GLU A 311 -14.69 -16.11 11.44
CA GLU A 311 -13.40 -15.77 10.87
C GLU A 311 -13.58 -15.11 9.51
N VAL A 312 -12.77 -14.06 9.26
CA VAL A 312 -12.54 -13.49 7.92
C VAL A 312 -11.05 -13.36 7.69
N ALA A 313 -10.63 -13.46 6.43
CA ALA A 313 -9.23 -13.37 6.07
C ALA A 313 -8.96 -12.11 5.22
N SER A 314 -7.79 -11.54 5.39
CA SER A 314 -7.27 -10.47 4.51
C SER A 314 -7.19 -10.95 3.06
N PRO A 315 -7.07 -10.06 2.07
CA PRO A 315 -6.51 -10.40 0.77
C PRO A 315 -5.14 -11.08 0.91
N SER A 316 -4.65 -11.71 -0.16
CA SER A 316 -3.31 -12.30 -0.20
C SER A 316 -2.24 -11.23 0.07
N LEU A 317 -1.08 -11.65 0.55
CA LEU A 317 0.06 -10.76 0.78
C LEU A 317 0.45 -10.01 -0.50
N ASP A 318 0.44 -10.67 -1.67
CA ASP A 318 0.71 -10.02 -2.95
C ASP A 318 -0.30 -8.90 -3.27
N SER A 319 -1.59 -9.13 -3.01
CA SER A 319 -2.63 -8.09 -3.16
C SER A 319 -2.40 -6.92 -2.21
N LEU A 320 -2.07 -7.21 -0.95
CA LEU A 320 -1.75 -6.18 0.05
C LEU A 320 -0.47 -5.43 -0.31
N ALA A 321 0.59 -6.13 -0.73
CA ALA A 321 1.86 -5.54 -1.15
C ALA A 321 1.69 -4.61 -2.36
N SER A 322 0.92 -5.05 -3.36
CA SER A 322 0.58 -4.22 -4.52
C SER A 322 -0.15 -2.95 -4.11
N GLU A 323 -1.15 -3.05 -3.23
CA GLU A 323 -1.91 -1.90 -2.75
C GLU A 323 -1.05 -0.96 -1.89
N ILE A 324 -0.19 -1.52 -1.01
CA ILE A 324 0.75 -0.75 -0.19
C ILE A 324 1.73 0.01 -1.09
N ASN A 325 2.26 -0.61 -2.14
CA ASN A 325 3.16 0.05 -3.08
C ASN A 325 2.44 1.10 -3.91
N ARG A 326 1.23 0.79 -4.42
CA ARG A 326 0.42 1.67 -5.27
C ARG A 326 0.00 2.94 -4.53
N ARG A 327 -0.46 2.82 -3.29
CA ARG A 327 -0.92 3.92 -2.43
C ARG A 327 0.17 4.49 -1.54
N SER A 328 1.32 3.82 -1.44
CA SER A 328 2.40 4.18 -0.51
C SER A 328 1.96 4.17 0.96
N LEU A 329 1.21 3.13 1.38
CA LEU A 329 0.66 2.99 2.73
C LEU A 329 1.76 2.74 3.76
N ASN A 330 2.06 3.72 4.62
CA ASN A 330 3.09 3.57 5.66
C ASN A 330 2.69 2.53 6.71
N ALA A 331 1.47 2.64 7.26
CA ALA A 331 1.00 1.68 8.24
C ALA A 331 0.93 0.25 7.69
N GLY A 332 0.54 0.08 6.43
CA GLY A 332 0.53 -1.23 5.78
C GLY A 332 1.94 -1.83 5.67
N ALA A 333 2.94 -1.02 5.31
CA ALA A 333 4.33 -1.47 5.22
C ALA A 333 4.88 -1.89 6.60
N GLU A 334 4.62 -1.10 7.65
CA GLU A 334 5.02 -1.47 9.02
C GLU A 334 4.35 -2.78 9.47
N LEU A 335 3.09 -2.99 9.12
CA LEU A 335 2.40 -4.25 9.44
C LEU A 335 3.01 -5.44 8.69
N LEU A 336 3.33 -5.31 7.40
CA LEU A 336 4.02 -6.38 6.67
C LEU A 336 5.39 -6.69 7.29
N LEU A 337 6.12 -5.66 7.71
CA LEU A 337 7.38 -5.83 8.40
C LEU A 337 7.20 -6.58 9.73
N GLN A 338 6.18 -6.21 10.53
CA GLN A 338 5.86 -6.88 11.78
C GLN A 338 5.42 -8.33 11.57
N TRP A 339 4.68 -8.63 10.50
CA TRP A 339 4.27 -10.00 10.19
C TRP A 339 5.44 -10.90 9.82
N ALA A 340 6.42 -10.37 9.08
CA ALA A 340 7.56 -11.13 8.60
C ALA A 340 8.70 -11.24 9.61
N GLY A 341 9.00 -10.17 10.33
CA GLY A 341 10.21 -10.06 11.18
C GLY A 341 9.95 -9.73 12.63
N GLY A 342 8.67 -9.65 13.07
CA GLY A 342 8.35 -9.22 14.43
C GLY A 342 8.39 -7.69 14.60
N ARG A 343 7.90 -7.25 15.75
CA ARG A 343 7.74 -5.81 16.02
C ARG A 343 9.07 -5.10 16.30
N GLU A 344 9.96 -5.73 17.01
CA GLU A 344 11.22 -5.12 17.48
C GLU A 344 12.38 -5.45 16.55
N GLU A 345 12.48 -6.70 16.10
CA GLU A 345 13.59 -7.20 15.29
C GLU A 345 13.35 -7.02 13.77
N GLY A 346 12.11 -6.69 13.37
CA GLY A 346 11.74 -6.55 11.96
C GLY A 346 12.68 -5.68 11.13
N PRO A 347 13.06 -4.46 11.56
CA PRO A 347 14.00 -3.63 10.81
C PRO A 347 15.38 -4.27 10.60
N ALA A 348 15.91 -4.97 11.61
CA ALA A 348 17.17 -5.69 11.49
C ALA A 348 17.08 -6.84 10.49
N HIS A 349 16.03 -7.67 10.59
CA HIS A 349 15.78 -8.75 9.65
C HIS A 349 15.52 -8.26 8.22
N LEU A 350 14.85 -7.12 8.06
CA LEU A 350 14.67 -6.48 6.74
C LEU A 350 16.03 -6.08 6.15
N MET A 351 16.89 -5.47 6.95
CA MET A 351 18.22 -5.06 6.53
C MET A 351 19.08 -6.28 6.15
N ASP A 352 19.09 -7.32 6.96
CA ASP A 352 19.80 -8.57 6.67
C ASP A 352 19.31 -9.20 5.35
N HIS A 353 18.00 -9.29 5.14
CA HIS A 353 17.43 -9.78 3.89
C HIS A 353 17.91 -8.98 2.68
N VAL A 354 17.89 -7.64 2.76
CA VAL A 354 18.34 -6.80 1.64
C VAL A 354 19.83 -7.03 1.37
N GLN A 355 20.65 -7.05 2.42
CA GLN A 355 22.09 -7.26 2.33
C GLN A 355 22.43 -8.64 1.73
N GLU A 356 21.68 -9.68 2.11
CA GLU A 356 21.81 -11.01 1.54
C GLU A 356 21.47 -11.02 0.05
N VAL A 357 20.33 -10.44 -0.35
CA VAL A 357 19.91 -10.36 -1.75
C VAL A 357 20.92 -9.61 -2.60
N ILE A 358 21.40 -8.45 -2.14
CA ILE A 358 22.38 -7.66 -2.92
C ILE A 358 23.80 -8.24 -2.85
N GLY A 359 24.10 -9.09 -1.87
CA GLY A 359 25.39 -9.74 -1.69
C GLY A 359 26.46 -8.82 -1.06
N ARG A 360 26.04 -7.78 -0.34
CA ARG A 360 26.95 -6.86 0.39
C ARG A 360 26.24 -6.22 1.58
N ARG A 361 27.01 -5.80 2.58
CA ARG A 361 26.50 -5.17 3.81
C ARG A 361 26.40 -3.64 3.71
N GLU A 362 27.22 -3.03 2.89
CA GLU A 362 27.28 -1.58 2.73
C GLU A 362 26.11 -1.04 1.89
N GLY A 363 25.76 0.21 2.12
CA GLY A 363 24.79 0.95 1.33
C GLY A 363 23.34 0.80 1.74
N VAL A 364 23.05 0.10 2.87
CA VAL A 364 21.69 -0.06 3.40
C VAL A 364 21.70 0.05 4.93
N PHE A 365 20.96 1.01 5.45
CA PHE A 365 20.66 1.17 6.87
C PHE A 365 19.19 1.52 7.03
N LEU A 366 18.41 0.67 7.68
CA LEU A 366 16.95 0.79 7.80
C LEU A 366 16.53 0.68 9.26
N VAL A 367 15.63 1.56 9.69
CA VAL A 367 15.05 1.57 11.03
C VAL A 367 13.53 1.38 11.01
N ASP A 368 12.91 1.45 9.84
CA ASP A 368 11.48 1.18 9.66
C ASP A 368 11.20 0.44 8.33
N GLY A 369 9.96 0.01 8.16
CA GLY A 369 9.51 -0.67 6.93
C GLY A 369 8.87 0.25 5.90
N SER A 370 8.62 1.49 6.25
CA SER A 370 7.85 2.42 5.43
C SER A 370 8.69 3.48 4.73
N GLY A 371 9.89 3.75 5.23
CA GLY A 371 10.72 4.87 4.81
C GLY A 371 10.19 6.22 5.29
N LEU A 372 9.41 6.26 6.37
CA LEU A 372 8.93 7.50 6.96
C LEU A 372 9.93 8.07 7.98
N SER A 373 10.83 7.23 8.47
CA SER A 373 11.94 7.67 9.30
C SER A 373 12.92 8.54 8.50
N TYR A 374 13.47 9.56 9.16
CA TYR A 374 14.55 10.36 8.60
C TYR A 374 15.94 9.72 8.79
N ASP A 375 16.00 8.58 9.50
CA ASP A 375 17.25 7.88 9.81
C ASP A 375 17.60 6.81 8.78
N ASP A 376 16.63 6.37 7.96
CA ASP A 376 16.89 5.42 6.87
C ASP A 376 17.91 5.98 5.87
N ARG A 377 18.84 5.13 5.45
CA ARG A 377 19.85 5.43 4.43
C ARG A 377 19.98 4.28 3.46
N VAL A 378 19.94 4.61 2.17
CA VAL A 378 20.14 3.64 1.10
C VAL A 378 20.92 4.29 -0.03
N THR A 379 21.73 3.51 -0.74
CA THR A 379 22.44 3.95 -1.94
C THR A 379 21.64 3.63 -3.21
N ALA A 380 21.81 4.41 -4.25
CA ALA A 380 21.15 4.13 -5.54
C ALA A 380 21.62 2.80 -6.14
N SER A 381 22.90 2.44 -5.94
CA SER A 381 23.48 1.16 -6.36
C SER A 381 22.86 -0.05 -5.62
N ALA A 382 22.53 0.10 -4.32
CA ALA A 382 21.85 -0.96 -3.56
C ALA A 382 20.45 -1.24 -4.13
N PHE A 383 19.71 -0.18 -4.50
CA PHE A 383 18.39 -0.34 -5.12
C PHE A 383 18.45 -1.09 -6.45
N VAL A 384 19.32 -0.68 -7.39
CA VAL A 384 19.39 -1.39 -8.70
C VAL A 384 19.90 -2.81 -8.54
N SER A 385 20.81 -3.06 -7.59
CA SER A 385 21.26 -4.42 -7.27
C SER A 385 20.10 -5.29 -6.77
N TYR A 386 19.23 -4.75 -5.90
CA TYR A 386 18.05 -5.46 -5.43
C TYR A 386 17.03 -5.70 -6.55
N LEU A 387 16.77 -4.69 -7.37
CA LEU A 387 15.86 -4.81 -8.52
C LEU A 387 16.33 -5.88 -9.52
N ALA A 388 17.65 -6.04 -9.71
CA ALA A 388 18.21 -7.07 -10.58
C ALA A 388 18.11 -8.47 -9.98
N LYS A 389 18.50 -8.60 -8.71
CA LYS A 389 18.70 -9.93 -8.09
C LYS A 389 17.43 -10.51 -7.48
N PHE A 390 16.60 -9.69 -6.84
CA PHE A 390 15.42 -10.20 -6.15
C PHE A 390 14.45 -10.94 -7.09
N PRO A 391 14.10 -10.44 -8.30
CA PRO A 391 13.21 -11.14 -9.21
C PRO A 391 13.70 -12.51 -9.69
N THR A 392 15.01 -12.80 -9.58
CA THR A 392 15.58 -14.11 -9.95
C THR A 392 15.39 -15.18 -8.87
N THR A 393 15.00 -14.78 -7.65
CA THR A 393 14.67 -15.70 -6.56
C THR A 393 13.24 -16.24 -6.72
N ALA A 394 12.97 -17.39 -6.11
CA ALA A 394 11.62 -17.96 -6.11
C ALA A 394 10.58 -16.97 -5.52
N ALA A 395 10.92 -16.31 -4.41
CA ALA A 395 10.06 -15.33 -3.78
C ALA A 395 9.93 -14.02 -4.58
N GLY A 396 10.92 -13.67 -5.39
CA GLY A 396 10.96 -12.44 -6.19
C GLY A 396 10.28 -12.54 -7.55
N ARG A 397 9.86 -13.74 -7.97
CA ARG A 397 9.20 -13.94 -9.26
C ARG A 397 8.00 -13.01 -9.41
N ASN A 398 7.88 -12.32 -10.54
CA ASN A 398 6.84 -11.32 -10.79
C ASN A 398 6.84 -10.10 -9.84
N PHE A 399 7.92 -9.87 -9.10
CA PHE A 399 8.01 -8.72 -8.20
C PHE A 399 7.72 -7.36 -8.87
N PRO A 400 8.14 -7.09 -10.13
CA PRO A 400 7.78 -5.85 -10.81
C PRO A 400 6.27 -5.61 -10.88
N GLN A 401 5.43 -6.66 -10.91
CA GLN A 401 3.98 -6.56 -10.98
C GLN A 401 3.35 -6.04 -9.67
N LEU A 402 4.05 -6.13 -8.55
CA LEU A 402 3.61 -5.57 -7.27
C LEU A 402 3.80 -4.05 -7.17
N LEU A 403 4.46 -3.44 -8.16
CA LEU A 403 4.69 -2.00 -8.21
C LEU A 403 3.62 -1.28 -9.03
N PRO A 404 3.29 -0.04 -8.70
CA PRO A 404 2.38 0.75 -9.54
C PRO A 404 2.95 0.92 -10.95
N SER A 405 2.08 0.81 -11.94
CA SER A 405 2.40 1.14 -13.33
C SER A 405 2.23 2.63 -13.62
N ASN A 406 2.86 3.12 -14.69
CA ASN A 406 2.62 4.47 -15.17
C ASN A 406 1.11 4.73 -15.35
N GLY A 407 0.65 5.92 -14.97
CA GLY A 407 -0.75 6.31 -14.93
C GLY A 407 -1.53 5.86 -13.69
N THR A 408 -0.94 5.04 -12.79
CA THR A 408 -1.64 4.52 -11.62
C THR A 408 -1.00 4.97 -10.29
N GLY A 409 -1.79 4.97 -9.22
CA GLY A 409 -1.31 5.22 -7.85
C GLY A 409 -0.40 6.45 -7.76
N THR A 410 0.78 6.28 -7.18
CA THR A 410 1.78 7.36 -7.07
C THR A 410 2.45 7.73 -8.39
N LEU A 411 2.26 6.94 -9.46
CA LEU A 411 2.73 7.23 -10.82
C LEU A 411 1.64 7.83 -11.72
N ARG A 412 0.50 8.29 -11.17
CA ARG A 412 -0.61 8.83 -11.98
C ARG A 412 -0.23 10.00 -12.88
N GLN A 413 0.79 10.78 -12.54
CA GLN A 413 1.30 11.88 -13.37
C GLN A 413 2.13 11.40 -14.57
N LEU A 414 2.51 10.13 -14.60
CA LEU A 414 3.13 9.46 -15.76
C LEU A 414 2.08 8.78 -16.63
N ASN A 415 0.98 9.46 -16.94
CA ASN A 415 -0.14 8.92 -17.73
C ASN A 415 -0.01 9.21 -19.22
N THR A 416 0.95 10.02 -19.64
CA THR A 416 1.22 10.39 -21.03
C THR A 416 2.69 10.27 -21.37
N GLY A 417 3.00 10.09 -22.65
CA GLY A 417 4.37 9.94 -23.14
C GLY A 417 4.89 8.51 -23.13
N PHE A 418 3.98 7.52 -23.06
CA PHE A 418 4.29 6.10 -23.12
C PHE A 418 3.31 5.39 -24.06
N PRO A 419 3.74 4.34 -24.77
CA PRO A 419 2.85 3.57 -25.66
C PRO A 419 1.72 2.83 -24.92
N GLY A 420 1.90 2.55 -23.61
CA GLY A 420 0.89 1.86 -22.82
C GLY A 420 1.14 1.92 -21.31
N SER A 421 0.19 1.41 -20.53
CA SER A 421 0.36 1.20 -19.09
C SER A 421 1.24 -0.02 -18.84
N GLY A 422 2.14 0.07 -17.85
CA GLY A 422 3.07 -1.01 -17.50
C GLY A 422 4.44 -0.93 -18.19
N VAL A 423 4.68 0.10 -19.00
CA VAL A 423 6.02 0.47 -19.50
C VAL A 423 6.94 0.87 -18.34
N VAL A 424 6.40 1.58 -17.37
CA VAL A 424 7.09 1.89 -16.11
C VAL A 424 6.41 1.15 -14.96
N ARG A 425 7.21 0.50 -14.12
CA ARG A 425 6.78 -0.08 -12.84
C ARG A 425 7.74 0.38 -11.76
N ALA A 426 7.31 1.32 -10.92
CA ALA A 426 8.24 1.96 -10.00
C ALA A 426 7.57 2.38 -8.70
N LYS A 427 8.37 2.45 -7.63
CA LYS A 427 7.98 3.00 -6.34
C LYS A 427 8.53 4.41 -6.18
N THR A 428 7.69 5.32 -5.74
CA THR A 428 8.10 6.70 -5.39
C THR A 428 8.35 6.84 -3.90
N GLY A 429 9.26 7.72 -3.53
CA GLY A 429 9.47 8.19 -2.16
C GLY A 429 9.43 9.72 -2.10
N THR A 430 8.81 10.26 -1.06
CA THR A 430 8.72 11.70 -0.82
C THR A 430 8.73 11.99 0.67
N LEU A 431 9.62 12.86 1.11
CA LEU A 431 9.65 13.52 2.41
C LEU A 431 9.87 15.01 2.19
N GLY A 432 9.96 15.81 3.25
CA GLY A 432 10.08 17.26 3.13
C GLY A 432 11.21 17.75 2.19
N GLN A 433 12.34 17.03 2.18
CA GLN A 433 13.51 17.34 1.37
C GLN A 433 13.94 16.18 0.46
N VAL A 434 13.06 15.21 0.23
CA VAL A 434 13.39 13.98 -0.50
C VAL A 434 12.44 13.76 -1.67
N SER A 435 13.01 13.42 -2.82
CA SER A 435 12.30 12.91 -3.98
C SER A 435 13.04 11.70 -4.54
N THR A 436 12.46 10.53 -4.47
CA THR A 436 13.05 9.29 -4.98
C THR A 436 12.09 8.54 -5.91
N VAL A 437 12.63 7.89 -6.93
CA VAL A 437 11.91 6.95 -7.79
C VAL A 437 12.82 5.77 -8.07
N VAL A 438 12.35 4.57 -7.81
CA VAL A 438 13.10 3.34 -7.99
C VAL A 438 12.21 2.31 -8.67
N GLY A 439 12.69 1.68 -9.74
CA GLY A 439 11.91 0.67 -10.46
C GLY A 439 12.45 0.31 -11.83
N TYR A 440 11.54 -0.13 -12.66
CA TYR A 440 11.77 -0.74 -13.96
C TYR A 440 11.18 0.13 -15.08
N LEU A 441 11.88 0.19 -16.20
CA LEU A 441 11.42 0.82 -17.44
C LEU A 441 11.62 -0.18 -18.58
N GLY A 442 10.53 -0.65 -19.19
CA GLY A 442 10.57 -1.55 -20.34
C GLY A 442 10.91 -0.80 -21.62
N ARG A 443 11.87 -1.31 -22.39
CA ARG A 443 12.29 -0.80 -23.69
C ARG A 443 12.39 -1.93 -24.72
N PRO A 444 12.35 -1.64 -26.02
CA PRO A 444 12.54 -2.66 -27.06
C PRO A 444 13.87 -3.41 -26.91
N GLU A 445 14.92 -2.73 -26.47
CA GLU A 445 16.28 -3.30 -26.33
C GLU A 445 16.45 -4.06 -25.00
N GLY A 446 15.49 -3.98 -24.09
CA GLY A 446 15.52 -4.61 -22.76
C GLY A 446 15.09 -3.66 -21.65
N THR A 447 14.80 -4.22 -20.49
CA THR A 447 14.35 -3.44 -19.32
C THR A 447 15.53 -2.68 -18.69
N LEU A 448 15.34 -1.40 -18.39
CA LEU A 448 16.27 -0.63 -17.56
C LEU A 448 15.82 -0.68 -16.09
N LEU A 449 16.79 -0.82 -15.20
CA LEU A 449 16.64 -0.66 -13.75
C LEU A 449 17.08 0.75 -13.38
N LEU A 450 16.22 1.51 -12.73
CA LEU A 450 16.49 2.90 -12.39
C LEU A 450 16.34 3.16 -10.89
N SER A 451 17.30 3.85 -10.32
CA SER A 451 17.22 4.47 -9.00
C SER A 451 17.61 5.94 -9.11
N LEU A 452 16.64 6.82 -8.91
CA LEU A 452 16.81 8.27 -8.99
C LEU A 452 16.50 8.85 -7.61
N MET A 453 17.54 9.17 -6.85
CA MET A 453 17.42 9.69 -5.49
C MET A 453 17.85 11.16 -5.46
N TYR A 454 17.07 11.98 -4.80
CA TYR A 454 17.36 13.39 -4.56
C TYR A 454 17.09 13.74 -3.10
N ASN A 455 18.06 14.37 -2.45
CA ASN A 455 17.95 14.98 -1.13
C ASN A 455 18.33 16.46 -1.23
N GLY A 456 17.38 17.38 -0.98
CA GLY A 456 17.60 18.81 -1.11
C GLY A 456 16.33 19.63 -0.99
N ASN A 457 16.46 20.95 -1.11
CA ASN A 457 15.38 21.89 -0.81
C ASN A 457 14.33 22.04 -1.94
N ARG A 458 14.51 21.35 -3.09
CA ARG A 458 13.59 21.44 -4.24
C ARG A 458 13.04 20.07 -4.66
N PRO A 459 12.43 19.28 -3.76
CA PRO A 459 11.98 17.91 -4.07
C PRO A 459 10.92 17.87 -5.19
N ASN A 460 10.07 18.89 -5.31
CA ASN A 460 9.07 18.96 -6.37
C ASN A 460 9.72 19.21 -7.75
N ALA A 461 10.73 20.06 -7.84
CA ALA A 461 11.50 20.27 -9.08
C ALA A 461 12.24 18.98 -9.45
N ALA A 462 12.92 18.35 -8.51
CA ALA A 462 13.56 17.04 -8.72
C ALA A 462 12.56 16.00 -9.24
N ARG A 463 11.34 15.96 -8.70
CA ARG A 463 10.28 15.06 -9.17
C ARG A 463 9.90 15.32 -10.63
N GLN A 464 9.82 16.58 -11.05
CA GLN A 464 9.53 16.93 -12.44
C GLN A 464 10.65 16.47 -13.38
N GLU A 465 11.91 16.65 -12.97
CA GLU A 465 13.06 16.17 -13.76
C GLU A 465 13.07 14.63 -13.85
N GLN A 466 12.77 13.92 -12.74
CA GLN A 466 12.60 12.47 -12.76
C GLN A 466 11.51 12.04 -13.75
N TRP A 467 10.38 12.76 -13.81
CA TRP A 467 9.30 12.48 -14.78
C TRP A 467 9.70 12.77 -16.23
N LYS A 468 10.51 13.83 -16.47
CA LYS A 468 11.07 14.11 -17.79
C LYS A 468 11.95 12.96 -18.26
N LEU A 469 12.83 12.45 -17.39
CA LEU A 469 13.70 11.32 -17.73
C LEU A 469 12.90 10.06 -18.09
N PHE A 470 11.90 9.70 -17.27
CA PHE A 470 11.07 8.53 -17.58
C PHE A 470 10.36 8.65 -18.93
N ARG A 471 9.84 9.84 -19.28
CA ARG A 471 9.23 10.07 -20.60
C ARG A 471 10.25 10.04 -21.72
N LEU A 472 11.43 10.60 -21.50
CA LEU A 472 12.51 10.61 -22.48
C LEU A 472 12.98 9.18 -22.83
N LEU A 473 13.19 8.36 -21.79
CA LEU A 473 13.69 6.99 -21.97
C LEU A 473 12.58 5.99 -22.35
N GLY A 474 11.32 6.30 -22.08
CA GLY A 474 10.19 5.40 -22.27
C GLY A 474 9.25 5.79 -23.39
N ALA A 475 9.62 6.75 -24.26
CA ALA A 475 8.75 7.22 -25.35
C ALA A 475 8.40 6.09 -26.35
N ASP A 476 9.33 5.20 -26.60
CA ASP A 476 9.23 3.99 -27.42
C ASP A 476 9.16 2.70 -26.57
N GLY A 477 8.82 2.83 -25.29
CA GLY A 477 8.86 1.75 -24.32
C GLY A 477 7.91 0.60 -24.60
N VAL A 478 8.21 -0.56 -24.03
CA VAL A 478 7.38 -1.76 -24.10
C VAL A 478 6.86 -2.14 -22.72
N VAL A 479 5.69 -2.77 -22.67
CA VAL A 479 5.09 -3.24 -21.41
C VAL A 479 5.98 -4.32 -20.80
N ILE A 480 6.27 -4.20 -19.51
CA ILE A 480 7.01 -5.22 -18.76
C ILE A 480 6.06 -6.41 -18.53
N PRO A 481 6.34 -7.57 -19.12
CA PRO A 481 5.45 -8.72 -19.03
C PRO A 481 5.43 -9.31 -17.62
N ALA A 482 4.32 -9.97 -17.26
CA ALA A 482 4.29 -10.90 -16.15
C ALA A 482 4.84 -12.25 -16.62
N ASP A 483 5.60 -12.92 -15.76
CA ASP A 483 5.99 -14.29 -15.99
C ASP A 483 4.79 -15.23 -15.73
N THR A 484 4.28 -15.84 -16.77
CA THR A 484 3.13 -16.76 -16.72
C THR A 484 3.55 -18.23 -16.59
N SER A 485 4.86 -18.52 -16.54
CA SER A 485 5.39 -19.89 -16.55
C SER A 485 5.07 -20.69 -15.28
N SER A 486 4.68 -20.04 -14.19
CA SER A 486 4.42 -20.69 -12.89
C SER A 486 2.97 -21.12 -12.66
N GLY A 487 2.04 -20.82 -13.56
CA GLY A 487 0.62 -21.16 -13.41
C GLY A 487 -0.14 -20.44 -12.27
N GLU A 488 0.54 -19.75 -11.38
CA GLU A 488 -0.09 -18.89 -10.36
C GLU A 488 -0.13 -17.45 -10.85
N PRO A 489 -1.30 -16.92 -11.26
CA PRO A 489 -1.42 -15.50 -11.53
C PRO A 489 -1.19 -14.73 -10.23
N VAL A 490 -0.36 -13.69 -10.27
CA VAL A 490 -0.33 -12.69 -9.20
C VAL A 490 -1.75 -12.15 -9.09
N GLN A 491 -2.47 -12.53 -8.02
CA GLN A 491 -3.83 -12.05 -7.77
C GLN A 491 -3.75 -10.57 -7.37
N LEU A 492 -3.59 -9.71 -8.35
CA LEU A 492 -3.76 -8.28 -8.17
C LEU A 492 -5.23 -8.04 -7.86
N GLY A 493 -5.52 -7.55 -6.66
CA GLY A 493 -6.88 -7.21 -6.25
C GLY A 493 -7.55 -6.31 -7.29
N GLY A 494 -8.83 -6.59 -7.54
CA GLY A 494 -9.65 -6.08 -8.63
C GLY A 494 -9.57 -4.59 -8.96
N GLU A 495 -10.16 -4.26 -10.09
CA GLU A 495 -10.25 -2.99 -10.81
C GLU A 495 -9.62 -1.75 -10.15
N GLN A 496 -8.77 -1.10 -10.94
CA GLN A 496 -8.04 0.13 -10.63
C GLN A 496 -9.00 1.28 -10.28
N THR A 497 -9.50 1.30 -9.06
CA THR A 497 -10.12 2.51 -8.54
C THR A 497 -9.04 3.55 -8.25
N SER A 498 -9.19 4.72 -8.81
CA SER A 498 -8.33 5.88 -8.48
C SER A 498 -8.29 6.07 -6.96
N PRO A 499 -7.14 6.44 -6.37
CA PRO A 499 -7.10 6.74 -4.95
C PRO A 499 -8.15 7.80 -4.63
N PRO A 500 -8.84 7.69 -3.50
CA PRO A 500 -9.89 8.63 -3.13
C PRO A 500 -9.34 10.07 -3.03
N ASP A 501 -10.18 11.07 -3.33
CA ASP A 501 -9.83 12.49 -3.35
C ASP A 501 -9.21 13.05 -2.05
N TRP A 502 -9.33 12.30 -0.94
CA TRP A 502 -8.74 12.64 0.35
C TRP A 502 -7.30 12.11 0.54
N TRP A 503 -6.78 11.35 -0.42
CA TRP A 503 -5.44 10.77 -0.33
C TRP A 503 -4.37 11.87 -0.38
N PRO A 504 -3.38 11.91 0.56
CA PRO A 504 -2.38 12.99 0.62
C PRO A 504 -1.53 13.15 -0.63
N GLY A 505 -1.43 12.11 -1.45
CA GLY A 505 -0.78 12.15 -2.76
C GLY A 505 -1.68 12.72 -3.88
N ALA A 506 -2.96 13.04 -3.63
CA ALA A 506 -3.87 13.56 -4.64
C ALA A 506 -4.00 15.10 -4.64
N ALA A 507 -3.58 15.78 -3.57
CA ALA A 507 -3.96 17.17 -3.33
C ALA A 507 -2.82 18.13 -2.98
N ASP A 508 -1.58 17.88 -3.35
CA ASP A 508 -0.51 18.84 -3.05
C ASP A 508 0.25 19.32 -4.30
N THR A 509 -0.51 19.85 -5.27
CA THR A 509 0.03 20.71 -6.31
C THR A 509 -0.75 22.02 -6.40
N GLY A 510 -0.82 22.76 -5.30
CA GLY A 510 -1.38 24.12 -5.37
C GLY A 510 -2.03 24.60 -4.09
N SER A 511 -1.34 25.47 -3.38
CA SER A 511 -1.78 26.31 -2.27
C SER A 511 -1.51 25.80 -0.85
N ASN A 512 -0.24 25.89 -0.42
CA ASN A 512 0.09 26.28 0.95
C ASN A 512 1.45 26.98 0.98
N ALA A 513 1.55 28.07 0.23
CA ALA A 513 2.48 29.15 0.52
C ALA A 513 1.61 30.32 0.96
N ALA A 514 1.35 30.44 2.26
CA ALA A 514 0.96 31.63 2.99
C ALA A 514 0.23 31.20 4.28
N ASP A 515 0.95 30.96 5.33
CA ASP A 515 0.63 31.44 6.67
C ASP A 515 1.75 31.04 7.65
N SER A 516 2.83 31.78 7.61
CA SER A 516 3.80 31.88 8.70
C SER A 516 4.23 33.33 8.84
N SER A 517 3.33 34.16 9.32
CA SER A 517 3.65 35.40 10.01
C SER A 517 2.61 35.62 11.11
N ASP A 518 3.15 35.96 12.27
CA ASP A 518 2.48 36.43 13.50
C ASP A 518 1.98 35.31 14.43
N ASP A 519 2.61 35.02 15.55
CA ASP A 519 2.76 35.95 16.70
C ASP A 519 3.71 35.38 17.77
N ASN A 520 4.29 36.32 18.53
CA ASN A 520 5.08 36.26 19.75
C ASN A 520 4.70 35.20 20.79
#